data_3196d8e2fb69a20912b0bc0a421613dd
#
_entry.id   3196d8e2fb69a20912b0bc0a421613dd
#
_cell.length_a   1.000
_cell.length_b   1.000
_cell.length_c   1.000
_cell.angle_alpha   90.00
_cell.angle_beta   90.00
_cell.angle_gamma   90.00
#
_symmetry.space_group_name_H-M   'P 1'
#
loop_
_entity.id
_entity.type
_entity.pdbx_description
1 polymer ?
#
loop_
_entity_poly.entity_id
_entity_poly.type
_entity_poly.pdbx_seq_one_letter_code
_entity_poly.pdbx_strand_id
1 'polypeptide(L)'
;MAPATQPNVKWAERRGDTGGAAIASLPTPPPAQPARYALQPNLSVVAGERGGLLLCLRPLLALRLNRQATTLLGALRQPRSVAELAASVPGMTPAAITAFLDRLLRRRLLIRRPAEMTVWPQVTIIIPAHGRAEATRRCVQSLLALDYPADHREIIVMDDASTPPLAEALRDLPIRLLRQERNIGQSAARNLAATMASGTVLAFIDNDCVAEPDWLRGLLPYLDDPSVAMIGGRVVAPPARGAVAAFEAVRSPLDMGATDAEVTPNAAVSYLPTCNLLVRRDVLLAHGGFDATLRVGEDVDFIWRTLRNGHRAWYVPAGRVVHDHRVRWGDWLRRRADYGSSEADLQQRYPEGWRVMHLPRISLLLLLSVMLTPWFGFWGLGPAAVALSLFSAELTKKQRELRRVGVTLSIGRVAVALGREHAAALYHLSANAVRYYSLPLLVIGGIQPSGLPAILLLLIVAPLADHRRLRPQLSLLVFIGLYGLELVAYQVGLWRGCRQRRTLRPLLPRLIWRR
;
A
#
# COMPACT_ATOMS: atom_id res chain seq x y z
N MET A 1 18.73 -38.51 7.04
CA MET A 1 17.31 -38.51 7.40
C MET A 1 16.52 -38.22 6.13
N ALA A 2 15.73 -39.20 5.68
CA ALA A 2 15.03 -39.21 4.39
C ALA A 2 13.86 -38.23 4.34
N PRO A 3 13.48 -37.72 3.14
CA PRO A 3 12.36 -36.80 2.99
C PRO A 3 11.01 -37.51 3.15
N ALA A 4 10.08 -36.86 3.83
CA ALA A 4 8.74 -37.35 4.07
C ALA A 4 7.91 -37.40 2.78
N THR A 5 7.35 -38.57 2.50
CA THR A 5 6.46 -38.90 1.40
C THR A 5 5.13 -38.15 1.48
N GLN A 6 4.72 -37.57 0.36
CA GLN A 6 3.38 -36.99 0.14
C GLN A 6 2.34 -38.13 0.02
N PRO A 7 1.12 -37.99 0.53
CA PRO A 7 0.06 -38.95 0.32
C PRO A 7 -0.53 -38.81 -1.08
N ASN A 8 -0.49 -39.92 -1.83
CA ASN A 8 -1.16 -40.11 -3.11
C ASN A 8 -2.69 -40.14 -2.93
N VAL A 9 -3.38 -39.17 -3.49
CA VAL A 9 -4.85 -39.19 -3.63
C VAL A 9 -5.19 -39.71 -5.03
N LYS A 10 -5.75 -40.93 -5.09
CA LYS A 10 -6.30 -41.52 -6.33
C LYS A 10 -7.65 -40.88 -6.67
N TRP A 11 -7.75 -40.32 -7.85
CA TRP A 11 -9.00 -39.80 -8.42
C TRP A 11 -9.81 -40.94 -9.02
N ALA A 12 -11.08 -41.13 -8.59
CA ALA A 12 -12.06 -41.99 -9.24
C ALA A 12 -12.84 -41.15 -10.26
N GLU A 13 -12.64 -41.46 -11.55
CA GLU A 13 -13.47 -40.96 -12.64
C GLU A 13 -14.87 -41.55 -12.56
N ARG A 14 -15.91 -40.73 -12.45
CA ARG A 14 -17.29 -41.09 -12.79
C ARG A 14 -17.66 -40.35 -14.08
N ARG A 15 -17.77 -41.14 -15.16
CA ARG A 15 -18.46 -40.72 -16.38
C ARG A 15 -19.97 -40.78 -16.10
N GLY A 16 -20.65 -39.66 -16.26
CA GLY A 16 -22.11 -39.56 -16.29
C GLY A 16 -22.53 -38.93 -17.60
N ASP A 17 -23.14 -39.75 -18.42
CA ASP A 17 -23.79 -39.40 -19.68
C ASP A 17 -25.00 -38.50 -19.41
N THR A 18 -25.11 -37.34 -20.04
CA THR A 18 -26.37 -36.57 -20.08
C THR A 18 -26.51 -35.85 -21.41
N GLY A 19 -27.65 -36.15 -22.02
CA GLY A 19 -28.12 -35.77 -23.33
C GLY A 19 -28.09 -34.26 -23.63
N GLY A 20 -27.94 -34.01 -24.94
CA GLY A 20 -27.93 -32.67 -25.51
C GLY A 20 -29.26 -31.93 -25.34
N ALA A 21 -29.21 -30.84 -24.57
CA ALA A 21 -30.22 -29.80 -24.62
C ALA A 21 -29.59 -28.60 -25.34
N ALA A 22 -30.25 -28.10 -26.37
CA ALA A 22 -29.83 -26.94 -27.14
C ALA A 22 -29.67 -25.71 -26.21
N ILE A 23 -28.45 -25.24 -26.10
CA ILE A 23 -28.15 -24.00 -25.37
C ILE A 23 -28.69 -22.85 -26.21
N ALA A 24 -29.81 -22.26 -25.80
CA ALA A 24 -30.29 -21.00 -26.31
C ALA A 24 -29.18 -19.96 -26.10
N SER A 25 -28.73 -19.31 -27.17
CA SER A 25 -27.73 -18.24 -27.14
C SER A 25 -28.20 -17.12 -26.21
N LEU A 26 -27.56 -16.99 -25.06
CA LEU A 26 -27.72 -15.84 -24.18
C LEU A 26 -27.36 -14.57 -24.99
N PRO A 27 -28.13 -13.48 -24.85
CA PRO A 27 -27.80 -12.24 -25.51
C PRO A 27 -26.38 -11.81 -25.13
N THR A 28 -25.58 -11.50 -26.14
CA THR A 28 -24.21 -10.97 -25.96
C THR A 28 -24.31 -9.76 -25.02
N PRO A 29 -23.59 -9.77 -23.88
CA PRO A 29 -23.63 -8.63 -22.98
C PRO A 29 -23.15 -7.39 -23.73
N PRO A 30 -23.72 -6.20 -23.47
CA PRO A 30 -23.26 -4.97 -24.08
C PRO A 30 -21.76 -4.81 -23.83
N PRO A 31 -20.99 -4.26 -24.80
CA PRO A 31 -19.54 -4.13 -24.65
C PRO A 31 -19.23 -3.34 -23.39
N ALA A 32 -18.38 -3.90 -22.52
CA ALA A 32 -17.94 -3.27 -21.29
C ALA A 32 -17.45 -1.84 -21.61
N GLN A 33 -17.96 -0.83 -20.92
CA GLN A 33 -17.52 0.53 -21.17
C GLN A 33 -16.03 0.62 -20.86
N PRO A 34 -15.19 1.17 -21.75
CA PRO A 34 -13.75 1.16 -21.58
C PRO A 34 -13.34 2.01 -20.38
N ALA A 35 -12.22 1.63 -19.73
CA ALA A 35 -11.63 2.40 -18.65
C ALA A 35 -11.41 3.86 -19.07
N ARG A 36 -11.65 4.79 -18.16
CA ARG A 36 -11.49 6.24 -18.37
C ARG A 36 -10.33 6.77 -17.55
N TYR A 37 -9.64 7.74 -18.08
CA TYR A 37 -8.47 8.38 -17.47
C TYR A 37 -8.77 9.87 -17.27
N ALA A 38 -8.28 10.43 -16.18
CA ALA A 38 -8.36 11.87 -15.89
C ALA A 38 -7.05 12.36 -15.27
N LEU A 39 -6.74 13.63 -15.43
CA LEU A 39 -5.65 14.29 -14.72
C LEU A 39 -5.94 14.34 -13.21
N GLN A 40 -4.89 14.22 -12.38
CA GLN A 40 -5.01 14.54 -10.97
C GLN A 40 -5.48 16.00 -10.78
N PRO A 41 -6.36 16.30 -9.80
CA PRO A 41 -6.94 17.64 -9.63
C PRO A 41 -5.93 18.76 -9.39
N ASN A 42 -4.72 18.42 -8.88
CA ASN A 42 -3.64 19.37 -8.61
C ASN A 42 -2.75 19.64 -9.83
N LEU A 43 -3.06 19.07 -10.98
CA LEU A 43 -2.34 19.25 -12.22
C LEU A 43 -3.09 20.21 -13.16
N SER A 44 -2.33 21.03 -13.87
CA SER A 44 -2.86 21.89 -14.93
C SER A 44 -2.02 21.76 -16.19
N VAL A 45 -2.69 21.77 -17.34
CA VAL A 45 -2.04 21.83 -18.65
C VAL A 45 -2.19 23.24 -19.19
N VAL A 46 -1.05 23.88 -19.48
CA VAL A 46 -0.98 25.18 -20.11
C VAL A 46 -0.54 24.96 -21.55
N ALA A 47 -1.40 25.30 -22.52
CA ALA A 47 -1.07 25.21 -23.94
C ALA A 47 -0.22 26.41 -24.38
N GLY A 48 0.72 26.18 -25.30
CA GLY A 48 1.54 27.18 -25.95
C GLY A 48 1.66 26.86 -27.46
N GLU A 49 2.20 27.80 -28.25
CA GLU A 49 2.26 27.70 -29.71
C GLU A 49 3.02 26.46 -30.25
N ARG A 50 4.09 26.03 -29.58
CA ARG A 50 4.96 24.92 -29.98
C ARG A 50 4.80 23.66 -29.11
N GLY A 51 3.71 23.58 -28.32
CA GLY A 51 3.46 22.52 -27.35
C GLY A 51 2.82 23.09 -26.10
N GLY A 52 3.13 22.50 -24.93
CA GLY A 52 2.55 22.95 -23.67
C GLY A 52 3.39 22.63 -22.46
N LEU A 53 2.79 22.84 -21.31
CA LEU A 53 3.38 22.59 -20.02
C LEU A 53 2.39 21.83 -19.12
N LEU A 54 2.87 20.75 -18.51
CA LEU A 54 2.18 20.14 -17.38
C LEU A 54 2.76 20.75 -16.10
N LEU A 55 1.93 21.42 -15.33
CA LEU A 55 2.30 22.12 -14.10
C LEU A 55 1.63 21.47 -12.90
N CYS A 56 2.43 21.17 -11.88
CA CYS A 56 1.97 20.84 -10.53
C CYS A 56 2.65 21.81 -9.54
N LEU A 57 1.88 22.34 -8.60
CA LEU A 57 2.44 23.22 -7.57
C LEU A 57 2.75 22.48 -6.25
N ARG A 58 2.32 21.20 -6.15
CA ARG A 58 2.50 20.38 -4.93
C ARG A 58 2.66 18.90 -5.28
N PRO A 59 3.89 18.38 -5.46
CA PRO A 59 5.20 19.06 -5.50
C PRO A 59 5.37 19.98 -6.72
N LEU A 60 6.36 20.85 -6.69
CA LEU A 60 6.64 21.74 -7.83
C LEU A 60 7.22 20.93 -8.99
N LEU A 61 6.39 20.67 -9.99
CA LEU A 61 6.72 19.96 -11.21
C LEU A 61 6.31 20.80 -12.41
N ALA A 62 7.22 21.01 -13.34
CA ALA A 62 6.96 21.63 -14.62
C ALA A 62 7.57 20.76 -15.71
N LEU A 63 6.75 20.13 -16.54
CA LEU A 63 7.17 19.24 -17.63
C LEU A 63 6.80 19.88 -18.96
N ARG A 64 7.77 20.03 -19.86
CA ARG A 64 7.49 20.40 -21.25
C ARG A 64 6.77 19.26 -21.96
N LEU A 65 5.75 19.62 -22.69
CA LEU A 65 4.93 18.74 -23.51
C LEU A 65 5.10 19.12 -24.97
N ASN A 66 5.25 18.13 -25.85
CA ASN A 66 5.07 18.34 -27.26
C ASN A 66 3.57 18.61 -27.58
N ARG A 67 3.27 18.95 -28.81
CA ARG A 67 1.92 19.32 -29.24
C ARG A 67 0.92 18.17 -29.00
N GLN A 68 1.27 16.94 -29.34
CA GLN A 68 0.42 15.76 -29.14
C GLN A 68 0.14 15.49 -27.67
N ALA A 69 1.17 15.51 -26.79
CA ALA A 69 1.01 15.34 -25.34
C ALA A 69 0.15 16.47 -24.73
N THR A 70 0.28 17.71 -25.25
CA THR A 70 -0.52 18.85 -24.77
C THR A 70 -1.98 18.64 -25.10
N THR A 71 -2.31 18.25 -26.32
CA THR A 71 -3.69 17.95 -26.73
C THR A 71 -4.26 16.80 -25.91
N LEU A 72 -3.53 15.70 -25.79
CA LEU A 72 -3.95 14.51 -25.06
C LEU A 72 -4.21 14.82 -23.56
N LEU A 73 -3.27 15.49 -22.90
CA LEU A 73 -3.42 15.84 -21.48
C LEU A 73 -4.46 16.94 -21.28
N GLY A 74 -4.64 17.82 -22.26
CA GLY A 74 -5.73 18.81 -22.26
C GLY A 74 -7.10 18.17 -22.28
N ALA A 75 -7.27 17.10 -23.07
CA ALA A 75 -8.51 16.32 -23.11
C ALA A 75 -8.80 15.58 -21.81
N LEU A 76 -7.78 15.21 -21.04
CA LEU A 76 -7.89 14.50 -19.75
C LEU A 76 -8.31 15.39 -18.55
N ARG A 77 -8.67 16.65 -18.78
CA ARG A 77 -9.38 17.46 -17.76
C ARG A 77 -10.74 16.88 -17.43
N GLN A 78 -11.33 16.14 -18.35
CA GLN A 78 -12.51 15.30 -18.16
C GLN A 78 -12.11 13.83 -18.32
N PRO A 79 -12.78 12.88 -17.63
CA PRO A 79 -12.52 11.47 -17.81
C PRO A 79 -12.75 11.01 -19.25
N ARG A 80 -11.73 10.44 -19.90
CA ARG A 80 -11.75 9.97 -21.29
C ARG A 80 -11.24 8.56 -21.41
N SER A 81 -11.82 7.79 -22.33
CA SER A 81 -11.32 6.49 -22.74
C SER A 81 -10.15 6.61 -23.72
N VAL A 82 -9.40 5.53 -23.93
CA VAL A 82 -8.34 5.48 -24.95
C VAL A 82 -8.89 5.73 -26.35
N ALA A 83 -10.07 5.20 -26.66
CA ALA A 83 -10.73 5.42 -27.96
C ALA A 83 -11.10 6.89 -28.20
N GLU A 84 -11.70 7.55 -27.19
CA GLU A 84 -12.02 8.99 -27.25
C GLU A 84 -10.77 9.86 -27.38
N LEU A 85 -9.66 9.45 -26.72
CA LEU A 85 -8.38 10.14 -26.85
C LEU A 85 -7.76 9.93 -28.23
N ALA A 86 -7.83 8.73 -28.80
CA ALA A 86 -7.32 8.44 -30.16
C ALA A 86 -8.07 9.28 -31.22
N ALA A 87 -9.37 9.47 -31.04
CA ALA A 87 -10.16 10.35 -31.92
C ALA A 87 -9.76 11.84 -31.81
N SER A 88 -9.28 12.27 -30.62
CA SER A 88 -8.93 13.67 -30.36
C SER A 88 -7.47 14.03 -30.68
N VAL A 89 -6.59 13.05 -30.90
CA VAL A 89 -5.15 13.26 -31.18
C VAL A 89 -4.73 12.52 -32.45
N PRO A 90 -4.90 13.13 -33.63
CA PRO A 90 -4.48 12.51 -34.89
C PRO A 90 -3.02 12.08 -34.87
N GLY A 91 -2.74 10.88 -35.43
CA GLY A 91 -1.38 10.33 -35.54
C GLY A 91 -0.85 9.58 -34.32
N MET A 92 -1.65 9.40 -33.29
CA MET A 92 -1.33 8.49 -32.17
C MET A 92 -2.19 7.22 -32.24
N THR A 93 -1.53 6.07 -32.18
CA THR A 93 -2.25 4.78 -32.09
C THR A 93 -2.78 4.54 -30.69
N PRO A 94 -3.88 3.78 -30.51
CA PRO A 94 -4.39 3.41 -29.18
C PRO A 94 -3.32 2.79 -28.28
N ALA A 95 -2.44 1.95 -28.84
CA ALA A 95 -1.33 1.34 -28.11
C ALA A 95 -0.31 2.38 -27.60
N ALA A 96 0.04 3.37 -28.43
CA ALA A 96 0.93 4.46 -28.02
C ALA A 96 0.31 5.34 -26.92
N ILE A 97 -0.99 5.61 -27.02
CA ILE A 97 -1.76 6.34 -25.99
C ILE A 97 -1.74 5.54 -24.67
N THR A 98 -2.08 4.26 -24.71
CA THR A 98 -2.08 3.40 -23.52
C THR A 98 -0.70 3.39 -22.84
N ALA A 99 0.37 3.17 -23.60
CA ALA A 99 1.73 3.18 -23.06
C ALA A 99 2.14 4.55 -22.46
N PHE A 100 1.61 5.64 -23.02
CA PHE A 100 1.83 6.98 -22.47
C PHE A 100 1.04 7.19 -21.17
N LEU A 101 -0.24 6.81 -21.14
CA LEU A 101 -1.08 6.89 -19.96
C LEU A 101 -0.53 6.04 -18.80
N ASP A 102 -0.06 4.83 -19.08
CA ASP A 102 0.57 3.95 -18.07
C ASP A 102 1.81 4.57 -17.43
N ARG A 103 2.66 5.24 -18.24
CA ARG A 103 3.81 5.99 -17.69
C ARG A 103 3.38 7.11 -16.75
N LEU A 104 2.28 7.79 -17.06
CA LEU A 104 1.75 8.87 -16.22
C LEU A 104 1.03 8.34 -14.99
N LEU A 105 0.34 7.19 -15.08
CA LEU A 105 -0.24 6.50 -13.93
C LEU A 105 0.84 6.09 -12.92
N ARG A 106 1.94 5.46 -13.40
CA ARG A 106 3.09 5.12 -12.54
C ARG A 106 3.71 6.34 -11.85
N ARG A 107 3.63 7.52 -12.48
CA ARG A 107 4.06 8.79 -11.89
C ARG A 107 2.98 9.46 -11.04
N ARG A 108 1.81 8.83 -10.87
CA ARG A 108 0.66 9.37 -10.14
C ARG A 108 0.18 10.72 -10.66
N LEU A 109 0.27 10.93 -11.96
CA LEU A 109 -0.20 12.14 -12.64
C LEU A 109 -1.63 11.99 -13.17
N LEU A 110 -2.12 10.75 -13.26
CA LEU A 110 -3.47 10.43 -13.72
C LEU A 110 -4.22 9.62 -12.65
N ILE A 111 -5.55 9.68 -12.77
CA ILE A 111 -6.50 8.80 -12.10
C ILE A 111 -7.07 7.88 -13.18
N ARG A 112 -7.11 6.57 -12.93
CA ARG A 112 -7.85 5.61 -13.74
C ARG A 112 -9.21 5.38 -13.09
N ARG A 113 -10.28 5.56 -13.84
CA ARG A 113 -11.64 5.20 -13.45
C ARG A 113 -12.05 4.00 -14.30
N PRO A 114 -12.24 2.83 -13.71
CA PRO A 114 -12.77 1.69 -14.44
C PRO A 114 -14.19 1.98 -14.90
N ALA A 115 -14.66 1.24 -15.87
CA ALA A 115 -16.05 1.28 -16.29
C ALA A 115 -16.98 0.68 -15.22
N GLU A 116 -18.24 1.02 -15.28
CA GLU A 116 -19.25 0.29 -14.52
C GLU A 116 -19.31 -1.17 -14.99
N MET A 117 -19.35 -2.08 -14.03
CA MET A 117 -19.47 -3.51 -14.36
C MET A 117 -20.86 -3.82 -14.89
N THR A 118 -20.90 -4.38 -16.08
CA THR A 118 -22.13 -4.91 -16.68
C THR A 118 -22.23 -6.43 -16.51
N VAL A 119 -21.13 -7.09 -16.24
CA VAL A 119 -21.04 -8.55 -16.00
C VAL A 119 -20.38 -8.78 -14.63
N TRP A 120 -21.05 -9.58 -13.82
CA TRP A 120 -20.59 -9.92 -12.48
C TRP A 120 -19.70 -11.19 -12.53
N PRO A 121 -18.39 -11.11 -12.21
CA PRO A 121 -17.57 -12.31 -12.13
C PRO A 121 -17.99 -13.19 -10.95
N GLN A 122 -17.73 -14.50 -11.06
CA GLN A 122 -17.87 -15.42 -9.93
C GLN A 122 -16.76 -15.15 -8.91
N VAL A 123 -17.13 -14.77 -7.69
CA VAL A 123 -16.20 -14.46 -6.59
C VAL A 123 -16.34 -15.49 -5.49
N THR A 124 -15.23 -16.08 -5.05
CA THR A 124 -15.18 -16.82 -3.78
C THR A 124 -14.54 -15.94 -2.71
N ILE A 125 -15.29 -15.66 -1.64
CA ILE A 125 -14.80 -14.94 -0.47
C ILE A 125 -14.27 -15.97 0.53
N ILE A 126 -13.00 -15.82 0.93
CA ILE A 126 -12.28 -16.76 1.80
C ILE A 126 -11.98 -16.10 3.13
N ILE A 127 -12.45 -16.72 4.22
CA ILE A 127 -12.27 -16.27 5.60
C ILE A 127 -11.49 -17.35 6.36
N PRO A 128 -10.18 -17.18 6.62
CA PRO A 128 -9.49 -18.03 7.58
C PRO A 128 -9.93 -17.65 8.99
N ALA A 129 -10.34 -18.62 9.79
CA ALA A 129 -10.86 -18.37 11.13
C ALA A 129 -10.26 -19.34 12.16
N HIS A 130 -9.83 -18.78 13.30
CA HIS A 130 -9.42 -19.55 14.47
C HIS A 130 -9.96 -18.88 15.74
N GLY A 131 -10.96 -19.51 16.37
CA GLY A 131 -11.70 -18.91 17.47
C GLY A 131 -12.55 -17.71 17.03
N ARG A 132 -12.89 -16.82 17.98
CA ARG A 132 -13.62 -15.57 17.75
C ARG A 132 -14.97 -15.74 17.03
N ALA A 133 -15.79 -16.70 17.48
CA ALA A 133 -17.05 -17.08 16.83
C ALA A 133 -17.96 -15.87 16.52
N GLU A 134 -18.15 -14.96 17.48
CA GLU A 134 -18.93 -13.74 17.30
C GLU A 134 -18.36 -12.78 16.23
N ALA A 135 -17.05 -12.61 16.18
CA ALA A 135 -16.42 -11.77 15.17
C ALA A 135 -16.57 -12.41 13.77
N THR A 136 -16.34 -13.73 13.68
CA THR A 136 -16.54 -14.49 12.45
C THR A 136 -17.98 -14.40 11.96
N ARG A 137 -18.97 -14.49 12.88
CA ARG A 137 -20.38 -14.33 12.52
C ARG A 137 -20.68 -12.92 11.97
N ARG A 138 -20.21 -11.86 12.65
CA ARG A 138 -20.36 -10.48 12.16
C ARG A 138 -19.71 -10.27 10.79
N CYS A 139 -18.52 -10.83 10.58
CA CYS A 139 -17.85 -10.82 9.28
C CYS A 139 -18.75 -11.44 8.20
N VAL A 140 -19.21 -12.67 8.39
CA VAL A 140 -20.08 -13.38 7.43
C VAL A 140 -21.37 -12.60 7.18
N GLN A 141 -22.02 -12.05 8.21
CA GLN A 141 -23.25 -11.25 8.06
C GLN A 141 -23.01 -10.02 7.17
N SER A 142 -21.86 -9.34 7.31
CA SER A 142 -21.51 -8.21 6.44
C SER A 142 -21.33 -8.64 4.98
N LEU A 143 -20.78 -9.84 4.76
CA LEU A 143 -20.59 -10.39 3.41
C LEU A 143 -21.90 -10.83 2.76
N LEU A 144 -22.85 -11.32 3.56
CA LEU A 144 -24.20 -11.63 3.07
C LEU A 144 -24.99 -10.36 2.68
N ALA A 145 -24.67 -9.23 3.29
CA ALA A 145 -25.28 -7.93 3.04
C ALA A 145 -24.60 -7.11 1.91
N LEU A 146 -23.60 -7.68 1.21
CA LEU A 146 -22.92 -6.98 0.12
C LEU A 146 -23.90 -6.68 -1.04
N ASP A 147 -23.74 -5.49 -1.62
CA ASP A 147 -24.36 -5.11 -2.89
C ASP A 147 -23.66 -5.84 -4.05
N TYR A 148 -23.87 -7.16 -4.10
CA TYR A 148 -23.32 -8.09 -5.07
C TYR A 148 -24.28 -9.27 -5.25
N PRO A 149 -24.58 -9.75 -6.48
CA PRO A 149 -25.51 -10.85 -6.70
C PRO A 149 -25.14 -12.09 -5.90
N ALA A 150 -26.12 -12.69 -5.22
CA ALA A 150 -25.89 -13.81 -4.32
C ALA A 150 -25.46 -15.08 -5.06
N ASP A 151 -25.94 -15.26 -6.29
CA ASP A 151 -25.60 -16.37 -7.21
C ASP A 151 -24.20 -16.23 -7.84
N HIS A 152 -23.58 -15.05 -7.74
CA HIS A 152 -22.22 -14.78 -8.20
C HIS A 152 -21.19 -14.77 -7.07
N ARG A 153 -21.58 -15.10 -5.83
CA ARG A 153 -20.64 -15.15 -4.70
C ARG A 153 -20.73 -16.46 -3.94
N GLU A 154 -19.60 -17.07 -3.68
CA GLU A 154 -19.40 -18.17 -2.75
C GLU A 154 -18.69 -17.63 -1.50
N ILE A 155 -19.11 -18.04 -0.30
CA ILE A 155 -18.44 -17.68 0.95
C ILE A 155 -17.92 -18.96 1.59
N ILE A 156 -16.59 -19.05 1.74
CA ILE A 156 -15.90 -20.16 2.40
C ILE A 156 -15.31 -19.68 3.73
N VAL A 157 -15.76 -20.22 4.83
CA VAL A 157 -15.11 -20.08 6.14
C VAL A 157 -14.24 -21.29 6.37
N MET A 158 -12.93 -21.09 6.52
CA MET A 158 -11.97 -22.14 6.88
C MET A 158 -11.73 -22.09 8.39
N ASP A 159 -12.41 -22.95 9.15
CA ASP A 159 -12.22 -23.14 10.58
C ASP A 159 -10.91 -23.91 10.84
N ASP A 160 -9.87 -23.19 11.22
CA ASP A 160 -8.52 -23.72 11.48
C ASP A 160 -8.42 -24.27 12.92
N ALA A 161 -9.19 -25.32 13.20
CA ALA A 161 -9.26 -26.02 14.50
C ALA A 161 -9.66 -25.12 15.68
N SER A 162 -10.73 -24.34 15.54
CA SER A 162 -11.26 -23.52 16.63
C SER A 162 -11.78 -24.35 17.79
N THR A 163 -11.65 -23.85 19.00
CA THR A 163 -12.20 -24.45 20.22
C THR A 163 -12.98 -23.39 20.99
N PRO A 164 -14.33 -23.49 21.10
CA PRO A 164 -15.20 -24.47 20.46
C PRO A 164 -15.25 -24.34 18.93
N PRO A 165 -15.70 -25.38 18.19
CA PRO A 165 -15.89 -25.34 16.74
C PRO A 165 -16.84 -24.22 16.32
N LEU A 166 -16.60 -23.61 15.15
CA LEU A 166 -17.44 -22.52 14.62
C LEU A 166 -18.78 -23.01 14.05
N ALA A 167 -18.96 -24.30 13.86
CA ALA A 167 -20.14 -24.88 13.21
C ALA A 167 -21.45 -24.46 13.86
N GLU A 168 -21.53 -24.43 15.18
CA GLU A 168 -22.75 -24.02 15.89
C GLU A 168 -23.03 -22.54 15.72
N ALA A 169 -22.00 -21.70 15.85
CA ALA A 169 -22.14 -20.25 15.73
C ALA A 169 -22.53 -19.79 14.31
N LEU A 170 -22.31 -20.62 13.29
CA LEU A 170 -22.52 -20.28 11.88
C LEU A 170 -23.60 -21.13 11.20
N ARG A 171 -24.29 -22.03 11.94
CA ARG A 171 -25.21 -23.06 11.40
C ARG A 171 -26.38 -22.50 10.56
N ASP A 172 -26.83 -21.30 10.87
CA ASP A 172 -27.97 -20.61 10.22
C ASP A 172 -27.57 -19.72 9.05
N LEU A 173 -26.27 -19.66 8.73
CA LEU A 173 -25.75 -18.80 7.65
C LEU A 173 -25.51 -19.62 6.37
N PRO A 174 -25.92 -19.11 5.19
CA PRO A 174 -25.76 -19.80 3.89
C PRO A 174 -24.31 -19.70 3.40
N ILE A 175 -23.42 -20.45 4.02
CA ILE A 175 -21.96 -20.47 3.75
C ILE A 175 -21.44 -21.89 3.62
N ARG A 176 -20.26 -22.02 3.04
CA ARG A 176 -19.51 -23.28 3.05
C ARG A 176 -18.49 -23.25 4.18
N LEU A 177 -18.76 -23.97 5.27
CA LEU A 177 -17.85 -24.13 6.38
C LEU A 177 -16.95 -25.35 6.15
N LEU A 178 -15.64 -25.13 6.13
CA LEU A 178 -14.61 -26.16 6.06
C LEU A 178 -13.82 -26.15 7.37
N ARG A 179 -13.56 -27.32 7.96
CA ARG A 179 -12.85 -27.43 9.23
C ARG A 179 -11.59 -28.27 9.11
N GLN A 180 -10.51 -27.80 9.75
CA GLN A 180 -9.28 -28.55 9.96
C GLN A 180 -9.27 -29.24 11.33
N GLU A 181 -8.70 -30.43 11.41
CA GLU A 181 -8.54 -31.16 12.68
C GLU A 181 -7.49 -30.52 13.60
N ARG A 182 -6.48 -29.90 13.00
CA ARG A 182 -5.40 -29.18 13.69
C ARG A 182 -5.17 -27.81 13.07
N ASN A 183 -4.65 -26.87 13.87
CA ASN A 183 -4.28 -25.56 13.38
C ASN A 183 -3.10 -25.67 12.39
N ILE A 184 -3.33 -25.27 11.15
CA ILE A 184 -2.35 -25.24 10.05
C ILE A 184 -1.85 -23.84 9.73
N GLY A 185 -2.42 -22.82 10.37
CA GLY A 185 -2.09 -21.41 10.20
C GLY A 185 -2.80 -20.73 9.04
N GLN A 186 -2.92 -19.41 9.13
CA GLN A 186 -3.74 -18.59 8.22
C GLN A 186 -3.37 -18.73 6.74
N SER A 187 -2.08 -18.81 6.40
CA SER A 187 -1.61 -18.95 5.01
C SER A 187 -2.02 -20.29 4.41
N ALA A 188 -1.79 -21.39 5.13
CA ALA A 188 -2.20 -22.73 4.68
C ALA A 188 -3.73 -22.85 4.60
N ALA A 189 -4.46 -22.28 5.55
CA ALA A 189 -5.92 -22.23 5.55
C ALA A 189 -6.48 -21.48 4.32
N ARG A 190 -5.91 -20.30 3.98
CA ARG A 190 -6.26 -19.56 2.77
C ARG A 190 -5.96 -20.33 1.50
N ASN A 191 -4.78 -20.96 1.41
CA ASN A 191 -4.38 -21.75 0.25
C ASN A 191 -5.31 -22.95 0.03
N LEU A 192 -5.63 -23.69 1.10
CA LEU A 192 -6.52 -24.82 1.02
C LEU A 192 -7.92 -24.40 0.57
N ALA A 193 -8.48 -23.33 1.15
CA ALA A 193 -9.76 -22.80 0.72
C ALA A 193 -9.74 -22.36 -0.76
N ALA A 194 -8.63 -21.76 -1.22
CA ALA A 194 -8.46 -21.32 -2.61
C ALA A 194 -8.47 -22.49 -3.62
N THR A 195 -7.97 -23.68 -3.24
CA THR A 195 -8.05 -24.86 -4.11
C THR A 195 -9.48 -25.37 -4.26
N MET A 196 -10.32 -25.17 -3.25
CA MET A 196 -11.71 -25.63 -3.19
C MET A 196 -12.71 -24.58 -3.69
N ALA A 197 -12.24 -23.38 -4.01
CA ALA A 197 -13.04 -22.25 -4.48
C ALA A 197 -13.55 -22.47 -5.91
N SER A 198 -14.78 -22.04 -6.19
CA SER A 198 -15.39 -22.09 -7.52
C SER A 198 -15.20 -20.81 -8.33
N GLY A 199 -15.00 -19.66 -7.66
CA GLY A 199 -14.91 -18.34 -8.27
C GLY A 199 -13.63 -18.14 -9.09
N THR A 200 -13.72 -17.33 -10.14
CA THR A 200 -12.56 -16.88 -10.94
C THR A 200 -11.74 -15.82 -10.24
N VAL A 201 -12.36 -15.12 -9.29
CA VAL A 201 -11.71 -14.15 -8.40
C VAL A 201 -11.84 -14.64 -6.96
N LEU A 202 -10.73 -14.60 -6.22
CA LEU A 202 -10.70 -14.89 -4.79
C LEU A 202 -10.63 -13.56 -4.03
N ALA A 203 -11.53 -13.38 -3.06
CA ALA A 203 -11.54 -12.23 -2.17
C ALA A 203 -11.19 -12.68 -0.75
N PHE A 204 -10.07 -12.20 -0.21
CA PHE A 204 -9.61 -12.52 1.12
C PHE A 204 -10.02 -11.44 2.12
N ILE A 205 -10.57 -11.88 3.24
CA ILE A 205 -10.95 -11.04 4.37
C ILE A 205 -10.70 -11.81 5.67
N ASP A 206 -10.21 -11.13 6.72
CA ASP A 206 -9.98 -11.77 8.02
C ASP A 206 -11.29 -11.85 8.83
N ASN A 207 -11.40 -12.83 9.73
CA ASN A 207 -12.61 -13.08 10.51
C ASN A 207 -12.96 -12.00 11.55
N ASP A 208 -12.06 -11.05 11.78
CA ASP A 208 -12.26 -9.86 12.63
C ASP A 208 -12.49 -8.58 11.81
N CYS A 209 -12.92 -8.74 10.57
CA CYS A 209 -13.25 -7.67 9.65
C CYS A 209 -14.75 -7.61 9.36
N VAL A 210 -15.21 -6.41 8.97
CA VAL A 210 -16.56 -6.14 8.48
C VAL A 210 -16.43 -5.41 7.15
N ALA A 211 -16.99 -5.98 6.08
CA ALA A 211 -16.97 -5.37 4.76
C ALA A 211 -18.07 -4.30 4.63
N GLU A 212 -17.78 -3.17 3.98
CA GLU A 212 -18.82 -2.21 3.57
C GLU A 212 -19.64 -2.78 2.39
N PRO A 213 -20.91 -2.39 2.23
CA PRO A 213 -21.80 -2.98 1.21
C PRO A 213 -21.27 -2.92 -0.22
N ASP A 214 -20.51 -1.89 -0.58
CA ASP A 214 -19.91 -1.69 -1.90
C ASP A 214 -18.53 -2.34 -2.08
N TRP A 215 -18.06 -3.13 -1.13
CA TRP A 215 -16.70 -3.69 -1.10
C TRP A 215 -16.27 -4.30 -2.43
N LEU A 216 -17.00 -5.30 -2.93
CA LEU A 216 -16.66 -5.97 -4.19
C LEU A 216 -16.89 -5.07 -5.41
N ARG A 217 -17.98 -4.29 -5.41
CA ARG A 217 -18.28 -3.33 -6.49
C ARG A 217 -17.22 -2.25 -6.65
N GLY A 218 -16.64 -1.82 -5.54
CA GLY A 218 -15.59 -0.80 -5.55
C GLY A 218 -14.25 -1.31 -6.10
N LEU A 219 -13.99 -2.62 -6.03
CA LEU A 219 -12.69 -3.19 -6.36
C LEU A 219 -12.66 -3.97 -7.68
N LEU A 220 -13.65 -4.81 -7.94
CA LEU A 220 -13.66 -5.72 -9.09
C LEU A 220 -13.49 -5.03 -10.46
N PRO A 221 -14.04 -3.83 -10.69
CA PRO A 221 -13.88 -3.16 -11.98
C PRO A 221 -12.42 -2.91 -12.37
N TYR A 222 -11.50 -2.86 -11.41
CA TYR A 222 -10.07 -2.67 -11.68
C TYR A 222 -9.38 -3.94 -12.21
N LEU A 223 -10.05 -5.10 -12.15
CA LEU A 223 -9.59 -6.35 -12.78
C LEU A 223 -9.99 -6.46 -14.26
N ASP A 224 -10.58 -5.44 -14.89
CA ASP A 224 -10.86 -5.39 -16.34
C ASP A 224 -9.57 -5.45 -17.19
N ASP A 225 -8.44 -4.97 -16.64
CA ASP A 225 -7.12 -5.09 -17.24
C ASP A 225 -6.52 -6.47 -16.95
N PRO A 226 -6.30 -7.33 -17.97
CA PRO A 226 -5.73 -8.67 -17.77
C PRO A 226 -4.35 -8.69 -17.11
N SER A 227 -3.58 -7.60 -17.22
CA SER A 227 -2.26 -7.47 -16.59
C SER A 227 -2.38 -7.27 -15.06
N VAL A 228 -3.53 -6.81 -14.58
CA VAL A 228 -3.80 -6.60 -13.17
C VAL A 228 -4.29 -7.91 -12.56
N ALA A 229 -3.47 -8.48 -11.69
CA ALA A 229 -3.76 -9.75 -11.02
C ALA A 229 -4.36 -9.56 -9.62
N MET A 230 -4.09 -8.44 -8.97
CA MET A 230 -4.44 -8.20 -7.57
C MET A 230 -4.93 -6.78 -7.34
N ILE A 231 -5.96 -6.65 -6.49
CA ILE A 231 -6.50 -5.36 -6.05
C ILE A 231 -6.65 -5.41 -4.53
N GLY A 232 -6.15 -4.38 -3.84
CA GLY A 232 -6.42 -4.18 -2.41
C GLY A 232 -7.29 -2.97 -2.17
N GLY A 233 -8.25 -3.11 -1.26
CA GLY A 233 -9.09 -2.03 -0.80
C GLY A 233 -8.57 -1.36 0.48
N ARG A 234 -9.25 -0.31 0.92
CA ARG A 234 -8.87 0.40 2.14
C ARG A 234 -9.30 -0.37 3.38
N VAL A 235 -8.38 -0.47 4.34
CA VAL A 235 -8.65 -1.02 5.67
C VAL A 235 -8.75 0.15 6.66
N VAL A 236 -9.89 0.26 7.33
CA VAL A 236 -10.14 1.33 8.30
C VAL A 236 -10.38 0.74 9.69
N ALA A 237 -10.18 1.55 10.72
CA ALA A 237 -10.47 1.17 12.10
C ALA A 237 -11.95 1.45 12.46
N PRO A 238 -12.54 0.69 13.39
CA PRO A 238 -13.83 1.04 13.99
C PRO A 238 -13.69 2.31 14.85
N PRO A 239 -14.81 2.90 15.33
CA PRO A 239 -14.78 4.02 16.25
C PRO A 239 -13.90 3.74 17.46
N ALA A 240 -12.96 4.65 17.75
CA ALA A 240 -11.90 4.43 18.71
C ALA A 240 -12.41 4.42 20.16
N ARG A 241 -12.02 3.41 20.94
CA ARG A 241 -12.23 3.35 22.39
C ARG A 241 -10.88 3.21 23.09
N GLY A 242 -10.39 4.31 23.68
CA GLY A 242 -9.10 4.38 24.36
C GLY A 242 -7.93 4.80 23.47
N ALA A 243 -6.78 5.05 24.09
CA ALA A 243 -5.63 5.71 23.44
C ALA A 243 -5.01 4.88 22.30
N VAL A 244 -4.83 3.55 22.50
CA VAL A 244 -4.28 2.66 21.47
C VAL A 244 -5.22 2.58 20.28
N ALA A 245 -6.54 2.47 20.49
CA ALA A 245 -7.53 2.45 19.42
C ALA A 245 -7.51 3.76 18.61
N ALA A 246 -7.44 4.91 19.29
CA ALA A 246 -7.36 6.22 18.64
C ALA A 246 -6.04 6.40 17.84
N PHE A 247 -4.95 5.78 18.29
CA PHE A 247 -3.70 5.76 17.56
C PHE A 247 -3.78 4.86 16.31
N GLU A 248 -4.31 3.64 16.46
CA GLU A 248 -4.52 2.69 15.34
C GLU A 248 -5.48 3.26 14.28
N ALA A 249 -6.49 4.02 14.69
CA ALA A 249 -7.43 4.65 13.75
C ALA A 249 -6.77 5.56 12.72
N VAL A 250 -5.59 6.12 13.04
CA VAL A 250 -4.87 7.04 12.15
C VAL A 250 -3.51 6.53 11.67
N ARG A 251 -2.98 5.46 12.31
CA ARG A 251 -1.63 4.95 12.03
C ARG A 251 -1.55 3.44 11.87
N SER A 252 -2.67 2.79 11.62
CA SER A 252 -2.63 1.37 11.28
C SER A 252 -1.73 1.12 10.06
N PRO A 253 -0.81 0.14 10.12
CA PRO A 253 -0.02 -0.26 8.94
C PRO A 253 -0.88 -0.90 7.85
N LEU A 254 -2.14 -1.24 8.15
CA LEU A 254 -3.09 -1.79 7.19
C LEU A 254 -3.79 -0.71 6.36
N ASP A 255 -3.86 0.56 6.83
CA ASP A 255 -4.42 1.68 6.05
C ASP A 255 -3.36 2.26 5.11
N MET A 256 -3.48 1.99 3.84
CA MET A 256 -2.60 2.49 2.78
C MET A 256 -2.94 3.91 2.32
N GLY A 257 -3.94 4.56 2.95
CA GLY A 257 -4.33 5.94 2.67
C GLY A 257 -5.52 6.10 1.73
N ALA A 258 -5.75 7.33 1.28
CA ALA A 258 -6.96 7.71 0.55
C ALA A 258 -6.75 7.94 -0.97
N THR A 259 -5.62 7.48 -1.52
CA THR A 259 -5.30 7.68 -2.95
C THR A 259 -4.94 6.36 -3.62
N ASP A 260 -5.45 6.18 -4.83
CA ASP A 260 -5.11 5.05 -5.68
C ASP A 260 -3.61 4.96 -5.94
N ALA A 261 -3.07 3.75 -5.97
CA ALA A 261 -1.67 3.53 -6.23
C ALA A 261 -1.40 2.19 -6.91
N GLU A 262 -0.51 2.17 -7.89
CA GLU A 262 0.12 0.93 -8.32
C GLU A 262 1.07 0.44 -7.21
N VAL A 263 0.98 -0.83 -6.89
CA VAL A 263 1.80 -1.47 -5.85
C VAL A 263 3.15 -1.83 -6.45
N THR A 264 4.21 -1.30 -5.84
CA THR A 264 5.58 -1.66 -6.24
C THR A 264 6.48 -1.68 -4.99
N PRO A 265 7.48 -2.56 -4.91
CA PRO A 265 8.46 -2.52 -3.83
C PRO A 265 9.06 -1.11 -3.68
N ASN A 266 9.28 -0.65 -2.45
CA ASN A 266 9.78 0.68 -2.11
C ASN A 266 8.90 1.89 -2.51
N ALA A 267 7.67 1.67 -3.00
CA ALA A 267 6.68 2.73 -3.17
C ALA A 267 5.96 3.06 -1.85
N ALA A 268 5.12 4.10 -1.88
CA ALA A 268 4.28 4.45 -0.73
C ALA A 268 3.24 3.35 -0.41
N VAL A 269 2.78 2.61 -1.41
CA VAL A 269 2.04 1.36 -1.27
C VAL A 269 2.93 0.27 -1.84
N SER A 270 3.52 -0.53 -0.96
CA SER A 270 4.47 -1.58 -1.33
C SER A 270 3.89 -2.99 -1.24
N TYR A 271 2.72 -3.15 -0.64
CA TYR A 271 1.99 -4.40 -0.51
C TYR A 271 0.50 -4.13 -0.31
N LEU A 272 -0.30 -5.19 -0.28
CA LEU A 272 -1.74 -5.17 -0.01
C LEU A 272 -2.03 -6.12 1.16
N PRO A 273 -2.71 -5.66 2.23
CA PRO A 273 -3.08 -6.53 3.34
C PRO A 273 -4.08 -7.61 2.90
N THR A 274 -3.85 -8.86 3.29
CA THR A 274 -4.76 -9.98 2.97
C THR A 274 -6.16 -9.81 3.54
N CYS A 275 -6.35 -9.00 4.57
CA CYS A 275 -7.68 -8.72 5.12
C CYS A 275 -8.57 -7.86 4.19
N ASN A 276 -8.04 -7.37 3.07
CA ASN A 276 -8.80 -6.68 2.01
C ASN A 276 -8.08 -6.85 0.67
N LEU A 277 -8.07 -8.07 0.14
CA LEU A 277 -7.32 -8.41 -1.07
C LEU A 277 -8.17 -9.25 -2.03
N LEU A 278 -8.30 -8.80 -3.27
CA LEU A 278 -8.85 -9.56 -4.38
C LEU A 278 -7.72 -10.06 -5.28
N VAL A 279 -7.78 -11.31 -5.70
CA VAL A 279 -6.76 -11.94 -6.56
C VAL A 279 -7.43 -12.79 -7.63
N ARG A 280 -6.91 -12.78 -8.85
CA ARG A 280 -7.29 -13.77 -9.86
C ARG A 280 -6.91 -15.16 -9.38
N ARG A 281 -7.87 -16.11 -9.39
CA ARG A 281 -7.65 -17.45 -8.85
C ARG A 281 -6.54 -18.20 -9.58
N ASP A 282 -6.49 -18.12 -10.90
CA ASP A 282 -5.45 -18.74 -11.73
C ASP A 282 -4.05 -18.23 -11.37
N VAL A 283 -3.90 -16.93 -11.13
CA VAL A 283 -2.63 -16.32 -10.71
C VAL A 283 -2.23 -16.80 -9.31
N LEU A 284 -3.15 -16.85 -8.33
CA LEU A 284 -2.82 -17.36 -7.00
C LEU A 284 -2.30 -18.79 -7.06
N LEU A 285 -3.01 -19.66 -7.79
CA LEU A 285 -2.68 -21.08 -7.90
C LEU A 285 -1.36 -21.29 -8.68
N ALA A 286 -1.17 -20.59 -9.81
CA ALA A 286 0.05 -20.67 -10.61
C ALA A 286 1.31 -20.22 -9.84
N HIS A 287 1.15 -19.30 -8.88
CA HIS A 287 2.26 -18.82 -8.05
C HIS A 287 2.37 -19.53 -6.69
N GLY A 288 1.65 -20.63 -6.47
CA GLY A 288 1.77 -21.46 -5.26
C GLY A 288 1.16 -20.85 -3.99
N GLY A 289 0.29 -19.83 -4.12
CA GLY A 289 -0.41 -19.23 -2.99
C GLY A 289 0.50 -18.49 -2.00
N PHE A 290 0.06 -18.38 -0.75
CA PHE A 290 0.81 -17.77 0.35
C PHE A 290 1.84 -18.75 0.95
N ASP A 291 3.03 -18.28 1.27
CA ASP A 291 4.05 -19.11 1.93
C ASP A 291 3.66 -19.41 3.39
N ALA A 292 3.26 -20.65 3.67
CA ALA A 292 2.86 -21.10 5.00
C ALA A 292 4.01 -21.15 6.01
N THR A 293 5.26 -21.03 5.59
CA THR A 293 6.42 -20.96 6.49
C THR A 293 6.59 -19.57 7.09
N LEU A 294 5.97 -18.55 6.49
CA LEU A 294 5.97 -17.19 6.99
C LEU A 294 4.85 -16.99 8.00
N ARG A 295 5.21 -16.64 9.21
CA ARG A 295 4.23 -16.30 10.26
C ARG A 295 3.61 -14.92 10.05
N VAL A 296 4.36 -14.00 9.45
CA VAL A 296 3.99 -12.61 9.13
C VAL A 296 4.72 -12.20 7.86
N GLY A 297 4.06 -11.40 7.01
CA GLY A 297 4.61 -10.92 5.75
C GLY A 297 4.36 -11.87 4.58
N GLU A 298 3.48 -12.85 4.75
CA GLU A 298 3.03 -13.76 3.69
C GLU A 298 2.34 -13.02 2.55
N ASP A 299 1.65 -11.92 2.87
CA ASP A 299 1.04 -11.01 1.91
C ASP A 299 2.07 -10.25 1.08
N VAL A 300 3.08 -9.69 1.74
CA VAL A 300 4.20 -9.00 1.07
C VAL A 300 4.95 -9.97 0.15
N ASP A 301 5.28 -11.19 0.65
CA ASP A 301 5.95 -12.23 -0.12
C ASP A 301 5.14 -12.60 -1.38
N PHE A 302 3.86 -12.92 -1.23
CA PHE A 302 3.00 -13.30 -2.34
C PHE A 302 2.93 -12.19 -3.39
N ILE A 303 2.70 -10.95 -2.97
CA ILE A 303 2.57 -9.81 -3.87
C ILE A 303 3.88 -9.56 -4.62
N TRP A 304 5.03 -9.48 -3.92
CA TRP A 304 6.30 -9.19 -4.58
C TRP A 304 6.73 -10.32 -5.52
N ARG A 305 6.45 -11.58 -5.17
CA ARG A 305 6.69 -12.74 -6.04
C ARG A 305 5.85 -12.67 -7.31
N THR A 306 4.57 -12.30 -7.20
CA THR A 306 3.66 -12.16 -8.33
C THR A 306 4.06 -10.96 -9.22
N LEU A 307 4.47 -9.83 -8.63
CA LEU A 307 4.97 -8.67 -9.37
C LEU A 307 6.25 -8.98 -10.16
N ARG A 308 7.17 -9.80 -9.62
CA ARG A 308 8.37 -10.27 -10.34
C ARG A 308 8.05 -11.05 -11.61
N ASN A 309 6.93 -11.75 -11.62
CA ASN A 309 6.46 -12.52 -12.79
C ASN A 309 5.66 -11.68 -13.79
N GLY A 310 5.74 -10.34 -13.71
CA GLY A 310 5.18 -9.42 -14.69
C GLY A 310 3.72 -9.03 -14.47
N HIS A 311 3.07 -9.55 -13.43
CA HIS A 311 1.73 -9.12 -13.05
C HIS A 311 1.75 -7.75 -12.37
N ARG A 312 0.60 -7.07 -12.38
CA ARG A 312 0.41 -5.78 -11.72
C ARG A 312 -0.56 -5.91 -10.55
N ALA A 313 -0.41 -5.04 -9.57
CA ALA A 313 -1.30 -4.92 -8.43
C ALA A 313 -1.66 -3.46 -8.20
N TRP A 314 -2.90 -3.21 -7.78
CA TRP A 314 -3.40 -1.88 -7.48
C TRP A 314 -3.98 -1.80 -6.09
N TYR A 315 -3.72 -0.70 -5.43
CA TYR A 315 -4.43 -0.25 -4.26
C TYR A 315 -5.50 0.77 -4.66
N VAL A 316 -6.73 0.55 -4.21
CA VAL A 316 -7.89 1.41 -4.49
C VAL A 316 -8.59 1.72 -3.17
N PRO A 317 -8.74 2.99 -2.76
CA PRO A 317 -9.34 3.33 -1.46
C PRO A 317 -10.86 3.12 -1.39
N ALA A 318 -11.51 2.75 -2.51
CA ALA A 318 -12.85 2.21 -2.54
C ALA A 318 -12.88 0.78 -1.98
N GLY A 319 -14.05 0.20 -1.80
CA GLY A 319 -14.18 -1.17 -1.29
C GLY A 319 -13.58 -1.31 0.10
N ARG A 320 -14.20 -0.66 1.08
CA ARG A 320 -13.65 -0.59 2.43
C ARG A 320 -13.97 -1.81 3.27
N VAL A 321 -13.02 -2.10 4.16
CA VAL A 321 -13.17 -3.10 5.21
C VAL A 321 -12.82 -2.46 6.55
N VAL A 322 -13.69 -2.61 7.55
CA VAL A 322 -13.44 -2.19 8.93
C VAL A 322 -12.78 -3.35 9.67
N HIS A 323 -11.57 -3.16 10.16
CA HIS A 323 -10.80 -4.19 10.86
C HIS A 323 -10.77 -3.93 12.36
N ASP A 324 -11.14 -4.91 13.17
CA ASP A 324 -11.11 -4.84 14.64
C ASP A 324 -9.65 -4.98 15.13
N HIS A 325 -8.99 -3.83 15.28
CA HIS A 325 -7.58 -3.79 15.68
C HIS A 325 -7.36 -4.29 17.10
N ARG A 326 -6.18 -4.87 17.32
CA ARG A 326 -5.76 -5.27 18.67
C ARG A 326 -5.45 -4.03 19.49
N VAL A 327 -6.28 -3.74 20.48
CA VAL A 327 -6.16 -2.53 21.33
C VAL A 327 -5.58 -2.82 22.72
N ARG A 328 -5.40 -4.09 23.10
CA ARG A 328 -4.70 -4.48 24.32
C ARG A 328 -3.21 -4.25 24.15
N TRP A 329 -2.58 -3.55 25.08
CA TRP A 329 -1.17 -3.13 25.00
C TRP A 329 -0.20 -4.27 24.63
N GLY A 330 -0.27 -5.41 25.33
CA GLY A 330 0.62 -6.54 25.07
C GLY A 330 0.48 -7.12 23.67
N ASP A 331 -0.77 -7.27 23.18
CA ASP A 331 -1.05 -7.83 21.85
C ASP A 331 -0.66 -6.84 20.74
N TRP A 332 -0.89 -5.55 20.98
CA TRP A 332 -0.51 -4.48 20.08
C TRP A 332 1.02 -4.41 19.90
N LEU A 333 1.78 -4.34 20.99
CA LEU A 333 3.25 -4.27 20.93
C LEU A 333 3.86 -5.56 20.35
N ARG A 334 3.32 -6.74 20.73
CA ARG A 334 3.75 -8.02 20.15
C ARG A 334 3.57 -8.05 18.64
N ARG A 335 2.41 -7.58 18.15
CA ARG A 335 2.13 -7.52 16.70
C ARG A 335 3.11 -6.58 15.97
N ARG A 336 3.49 -5.44 16.59
CA ARG A 336 4.51 -4.53 16.03
C ARG A 336 5.90 -5.19 15.96
N ALA A 337 6.27 -5.94 16.98
CA ALA A 337 7.50 -6.71 16.97
C ALA A 337 7.48 -7.83 15.90
N ASP A 338 6.35 -8.51 15.72
CA ASP A 338 6.19 -9.51 14.67
C ASP A 338 6.38 -8.89 13.27
N TYR A 339 5.78 -7.71 13.00
CA TYR A 339 6.00 -6.98 11.75
C TYR A 339 7.48 -6.58 11.55
N GLY A 340 8.16 -6.13 12.60
CA GLY A 340 9.59 -5.84 12.53
C GLY A 340 10.42 -7.07 12.17
N SER A 341 10.08 -8.23 12.75
CA SER A 341 10.86 -9.47 12.55
C SER A 341 10.77 -10.01 11.12
N SER A 342 9.65 -9.81 10.42
CA SER A 342 9.46 -10.29 9.05
C SER A 342 10.30 -9.52 8.02
N GLU A 343 10.73 -8.30 8.32
CA GLU A 343 11.47 -7.47 7.37
C GLU A 343 12.83 -8.10 6.98
N ALA A 344 13.47 -8.83 7.90
CA ALA A 344 14.71 -9.52 7.62
C ALA A 344 14.56 -10.64 6.59
N ASP A 345 13.47 -11.42 6.68
CA ASP A 345 13.12 -12.45 5.70
C ASP A 345 12.84 -11.84 4.32
N LEU A 346 11.98 -10.85 4.29
CA LEU A 346 11.53 -10.21 3.05
C LEU A 346 12.68 -9.55 2.30
N GLN A 347 13.55 -8.80 2.98
CA GLN A 347 14.69 -8.15 2.33
C GLN A 347 15.78 -9.12 1.89
N GLN A 348 15.86 -10.30 2.49
CA GLN A 348 16.77 -11.36 2.04
C GLN A 348 16.25 -12.04 0.77
N ARG A 349 14.93 -12.28 0.68
CA ARG A 349 14.27 -12.90 -0.48
C ARG A 349 14.15 -11.94 -1.67
N TYR A 350 13.94 -10.65 -1.40
CA TYR A 350 13.62 -9.62 -2.38
C TYR A 350 14.59 -8.44 -2.33
N PRO A 351 15.75 -8.54 -3.02
CA PRO A 351 16.73 -7.44 -3.06
C PRO A 351 16.19 -6.13 -3.62
N GLU A 352 15.18 -6.16 -4.49
CA GLU A 352 14.47 -4.97 -5.01
C GLU A 352 13.64 -4.26 -3.94
N GLY A 353 13.19 -4.98 -2.90
CA GLY A 353 12.57 -4.43 -1.71
C GLY A 353 13.58 -3.80 -0.74
N TRP A 354 14.89 -3.85 -1.03
CA TRP A 354 15.90 -3.27 -0.17
C TRP A 354 15.68 -1.78 0.01
N ARG A 355 15.53 -1.40 1.25
CA ARG A 355 15.17 -0.04 1.64
C ARG A 355 16.15 1.00 1.09
N VAL A 356 15.61 2.04 0.48
CA VAL A 356 16.35 3.20 -0.02
C VAL A 356 16.15 4.36 0.93
N MET A 357 17.24 4.99 1.36
CA MET A 357 17.20 6.20 2.17
C MET A 357 17.85 7.37 1.40
N HIS A 358 17.03 8.37 1.09
CA HIS A 358 17.51 9.60 0.48
C HIS A 358 18.10 10.53 1.55
N LEU A 359 19.33 10.96 1.34
CA LEU A 359 20.03 11.89 2.24
C LEU A 359 19.88 13.33 1.71
N PRO A 360 19.05 14.16 2.34
CA PRO A 360 18.86 15.56 1.93
C PRO A 360 20.02 16.42 2.47
N ARG A 361 20.91 16.89 1.61
CA ARG A 361 22.12 17.66 1.98
C ARG A 361 21.82 18.84 2.89
N ILE A 362 20.81 19.65 2.54
CA ILE A 362 20.42 20.84 3.31
C ILE A 362 19.96 20.44 4.72
N SER A 363 19.10 19.42 4.84
CA SER A 363 18.64 18.95 6.15
C SER A 363 19.76 18.36 7.00
N LEU A 364 20.71 17.66 6.40
CA LEU A 364 21.89 17.12 7.11
C LEU A 364 22.79 18.25 7.61
N LEU A 365 23.03 19.30 6.81
CA LEU A 365 23.80 20.46 7.23
C LEU A 365 23.12 21.23 8.37
N LEU A 366 21.79 21.36 8.33
CA LEU A 366 21.04 21.96 9.44
C LEU A 366 21.14 21.14 10.72
N LEU A 367 21.01 19.81 10.63
CA LEU A 367 21.20 18.90 11.78
C LEU A 367 22.64 18.96 12.30
N LEU A 368 23.62 18.98 11.43
CA LEU A 368 25.03 19.13 11.78
C LEU A 368 25.26 20.45 12.51
N SER A 369 24.65 21.55 12.06
CA SER A 369 24.74 22.85 12.74
C SER A 369 24.21 22.77 14.18
N VAL A 370 23.02 22.18 14.37
CA VAL A 370 22.44 21.95 15.72
C VAL A 370 23.37 21.11 16.59
N MET A 371 24.03 20.09 16.01
CA MET A 371 24.96 19.23 16.73
C MET A 371 26.26 19.96 17.13
N LEU A 372 26.79 20.83 16.27
CA LEU A 372 28.09 21.51 16.50
C LEU A 372 27.96 22.78 17.36
N THR A 373 26.80 23.43 17.37
CA THR A 373 26.61 24.69 18.13
C THR A 373 26.95 24.58 19.62
N PRO A 374 26.61 23.49 20.36
CA PRO A 374 26.98 23.34 21.76
C PRO A 374 28.50 23.32 22.02
N TRP A 375 29.30 22.90 21.02
CA TRP A 375 30.76 22.78 21.14
C TRP A 375 31.50 24.02 20.64
N PHE A 376 31.02 24.61 19.56
CA PHE A 376 31.73 25.62 18.80
C PHE A 376 31.03 26.99 18.85
N GLY A 377 29.94 27.12 19.65
CA GLY A 377 29.16 28.36 19.73
C GLY A 377 28.74 28.86 18.36
N PHE A 378 29.03 30.14 18.08
CA PHE A 378 28.70 30.77 16.79
C PHE A 378 29.27 30.03 15.56
N TRP A 379 30.46 29.44 15.66
CA TRP A 379 31.10 28.69 14.57
C TRP A 379 30.33 27.42 14.21
N GLY A 380 29.57 26.85 15.13
CA GLY A 380 28.68 25.73 14.88
C GLY A 380 27.55 26.07 13.89
N LEU A 381 27.29 27.34 13.61
CA LEU A 381 26.31 27.78 12.61
C LEU A 381 26.85 27.73 11.16
N GLY A 382 28.14 27.46 10.97
CA GLY A 382 28.76 27.36 9.64
C GLY A 382 28.01 26.44 8.67
N PRO A 383 27.66 25.20 9.05
CA PRO A 383 26.86 24.32 8.18
C PRO A 383 25.48 24.88 7.82
N ALA A 384 24.83 25.63 8.72
CA ALA A 384 23.55 26.28 8.40
C ALA A 384 23.71 27.41 7.38
N ALA A 385 24.81 28.18 7.45
CA ALA A 385 25.13 29.18 6.43
C ALA A 385 25.36 28.53 5.05
N VAL A 386 26.08 27.42 5.00
CA VAL A 386 26.26 26.64 3.78
C VAL A 386 24.91 26.10 3.27
N ALA A 387 24.04 25.59 4.16
CA ALA A 387 22.70 25.11 3.80
C ALA A 387 21.85 26.22 3.17
N LEU A 388 21.91 27.45 3.73
CA LEU A 388 21.19 28.61 3.20
C LEU A 388 21.74 29.01 1.82
N SER A 389 23.05 28.98 1.63
CA SER A 389 23.69 29.28 0.35
C SER A 389 23.28 28.26 -0.72
N LEU A 390 23.26 26.96 -0.38
CA LEU A 390 22.78 25.89 -1.27
C LEU A 390 21.31 26.07 -1.62
N PHE A 391 20.46 26.39 -0.64
CA PHE A 391 19.04 26.66 -0.87
C PHE A 391 18.83 27.84 -1.82
N SER A 392 19.59 28.93 -1.63
CA SER A 392 19.54 30.13 -2.49
C SER A 392 19.99 29.81 -3.93
N ALA A 393 21.04 29.01 -4.08
CA ALA A 393 21.51 28.57 -5.39
C ALA A 393 20.46 27.67 -6.08
N GLU A 394 19.84 26.73 -5.35
CA GLU A 394 18.78 25.87 -5.85
C GLU A 394 17.53 26.68 -6.25
N LEU A 395 17.14 27.66 -5.44
CA LEU A 395 16.03 28.56 -5.72
C LEU A 395 16.27 29.33 -7.03
N THR A 396 17.47 29.92 -7.20
CA THR A 396 17.85 30.64 -8.41
C THR A 396 17.86 29.72 -9.65
N LYS A 397 18.44 28.55 -9.52
CA LYS A 397 18.44 27.54 -10.57
C LYS A 397 17.02 27.16 -10.98
N LYS A 398 16.15 26.85 -10.01
CA LYS A 398 14.77 26.44 -10.26
C LYS A 398 13.95 27.55 -10.91
N GLN A 399 14.17 28.78 -10.49
CA GLN A 399 13.52 29.93 -11.12
C GLN A 399 13.94 30.12 -12.57
N ARG A 400 15.25 29.93 -12.88
CA ARG A 400 15.76 29.99 -14.27
C ARG A 400 15.16 28.85 -15.12
N GLU A 401 15.08 27.63 -14.58
CA GLU A 401 14.44 26.50 -15.26
C GLU A 401 12.97 26.77 -15.59
N LEU A 402 12.20 27.30 -14.63
CA LEU A 402 10.80 27.67 -14.85
C LEU A 402 10.65 28.76 -15.92
N ARG A 403 11.46 29.81 -15.86
CA ARG A 403 11.47 30.87 -16.90
C ARG A 403 11.80 30.32 -18.28
N ARG A 404 12.77 29.39 -18.40
CA ARG A 404 13.14 28.75 -19.67
C ARG A 404 12.00 27.95 -20.29
N VAL A 405 11.08 27.45 -19.48
CA VAL A 405 9.88 26.71 -19.95
C VAL A 405 8.65 27.61 -20.07
N GLY A 406 8.81 28.95 -19.90
CA GLY A 406 7.72 29.93 -20.05
C GLY A 406 6.85 30.12 -18.81
N VAL A 407 7.28 29.63 -17.64
CA VAL A 407 6.54 29.79 -16.37
C VAL A 407 7.13 30.94 -15.58
N THR A 408 6.32 31.97 -15.31
CA THR A 408 6.68 33.09 -14.43
C THR A 408 5.98 32.88 -13.08
N LEU A 409 6.75 32.42 -12.08
CA LEU A 409 6.31 32.38 -10.69
C LEU A 409 7.11 33.39 -9.87
N SER A 410 6.45 34.00 -8.87
CA SER A 410 7.16 34.84 -7.91
C SER A 410 8.19 34.03 -7.13
N ILE A 411 9.30 34.64 -6.78
CA ILE A 411 10.39 34.02 -6.03
C ILE A 411 9.88 33.39 -4.72
N GLY A 412 8.95 34.05 -4.03
CA GLY A 412 8.34 33.55 -2.80
C GLY A 412 7.57 32.23 -3.02
N ARG A 413 6.83 32.08 -4.13
CA ARG A 413 6.12 30.82 -4.46
C ARG A 413 7.10 29.68 -4.71
N VAL A 414 8.19 29.95 -5.42
CA VAL A 414 9.23 28.94 -5.68
C VAL A 414 9.95 28.58 -4.38
N ALA A 415 10.29 29.54 -3.54
CA ALA A 415 10.92 29.33 -2.23
C ALA A 415 10.04 28.47 -1.31
N VAL A 416 8.74 28.76 -1.24
CA VAL A 416 7.78 27.96 -0.45
C VAL A 416 7.67 26.53 -0.99
N ALA A 417 7.69 26.35 -2.30
CA ALA A 417 7.63 25.01 -2.91
C ALA A 417 8.89 24.19 -2.61
N LEU A 418 10.08 24.78 -2.76
CA LEU A 418 11.36 24.14 -2.39
C LEU A 418 11.45 23.88 -0.88
N GLY A 419 11.03 24.83 -0.05
CA GLY A 419 10.99 24.66 1.41
C GLY A 419 10.13 23.46 1.82
N ARG A 420 8.98 23.26 1.18
CA ARG A 420 8.12 22.06 1.40
C ARG A 420 8.82 20.77 0.95
N GLU A 421 9.58 20.81 -0.14
CA GLU A 421 10.33 19.64 -0.62
C GLU A 421 11.42 19.24 0.40
N HIS A 422 12.16 20.20 0.93
CA HIS A 422 13.17 19.95 1.97
C HIS A 422 12.52 19.52 3.30
N ALA A 423 11.39 20.12 3.68
CA ALA A 423 10.63 19.69 4.85
C ALA A 423 10.13 18.24 4.72
N ALA A 424 9.64 17.85 3.54
CA ALA A 424 9.26 16.45 3.26
C ALA A 424 10.48 15.51 3.33
N ALA A 425 11.64 15.94 2.80
CA ALA A 425 12.86 15.16 2.88
C ALA A 425 13.35 14.99 4.33
N LEU A 426 13.26 16.04 5.15
CA LEU A 426 13.56 15.98 6.60
C LEU A 426 12.56 15.05 7.32
N TYR A 427 11.27 15.14 7.00
CA TYR A 427 10.27 14.22 7.52
C TYR A 427 10.61 12.75 7.22
N HIS A 428 10.96 12.41 5.99
CA HIS A 428 11.33 11.04 5.62
C HIS A 428 12.64 10.60 6.30
N LEU A 429 13.62 11.48 6.46
CA LEU A 429 14.84 11.20 7.22
C LEU A 429 14.49 10.90 8.68
N SER A 430 13.69 11.76 9.32
CA SER A 430 13.19 11.59 10.68
C SER A 430 12.40 10.28 10.83
N ALA A 431 11.44 9.99 9.95
CA ALA A 431 10.65 8.78 9.99
C ALA A 431 11.52 7.51 9.91
N ASN A 432 12.57 7.51 9.06
CA ASN A 432 13.55 6.44 9.01
C ASN A 432 14.37 6.35 10.30
N ALA A 433 14.85 7.47 10.83
CA ALA A 433 15.62 7.50 12.06
C ALA A 433 14.82 6.96 13.24
N VAL A 434 13.57 7.38 13.39
CA VAL A 434 12.67 6.91 14.46
C VAL A 434 12.36 5.43 14.29
N ARG A 435 12.06 4.97 13.07
CA ARG A 435 11.65 3.59 12.81
C ARG A 435 12.77 2.58 13.01
N TYR A 436 14.00 2.90 12.64
CA TYR A 436 15.11 1.92 12.58
C TYR A 436 16.22 2.16 13.58
N TYR A 437 16.40 3.40 14.06
CA TYR A 437 17.58 3.81 14.79
C TYR A 437 17.31 4.59 16.08
N SER A 438 16.06 4.77 16.51
CA SER A 438 15.77 5.59 17.71
C SER A 438 16.50 5.07 18.96
N LEU A 439 16.51 3.75 19.19
CA LEU A 439 17.19 3.17 20.35
C LEU A 439 18.72 3.44 20.32
N PRO A 440 19.48 3.07 19.27
CA PRO A 440 20.91 3.37 19.23
C PRO A 440 21.20 4.87 19.23
N LEU A 441 20.38 5.72 18.61
CA LEU A 441 20.55 7.17 18.65
C LEU A 441 20.38 7.73 20.07
N LEU A 442 19.40 7.26 20.83
CA LEU A 442 19.20 7.67 22.23
C LEU A 442 20.35 7.21 23.13
N VAL A 443 20.89 6.00 22.92
CA VAL A 443 22.08 5.52 23.64
C VAL A 443 23.28 6.42 23.32
N ILE A 444 23.51 6.75 22.05
CA ILE A 444 24.58 7.68 21.63
C ILE A 444 24.38 9.04 22.29
N GLY A 445 23.16 9.59 22.29
CA GLY A 445 22.82 10.86 22.95
C GLY A 445 23.06 10.84 24.47
N GLY A 446 22.85 9.71 25.12
CA GLY A 446 23.15 9.52 26.54
C GLY A 446 24.67 9.48 26.84
N ILE A 447 25.46 8.86 25.94
CA ILE A 447 26.93 8.82 26.05
C ILE A 447 27.53 10.19 25.69
N GLN A 448 26.96 10.87 24.70
CA GLN A 448 27.44 12.15 24.17
C GLN A 448 26.32 13.22 24.25
N PRO A 449 26.11 13.84 25.43
CA PRO A 449 24.95 14.72 25.68
C PRO A 449 24.86 15.94 24.74
N SER A 450 25.97 16.44 24.22
CA SER A 450 26.00 17.56 23.28
C SER A 450 25.30 17.26 21.93
N GLY A 451 25.24 15.98 21.52
CA GLY A 451 24.51 15.54 20.34
C GLY A 451 23.00 15.36 20.58
N LEU A 452 22.58 15.28 21.84
CA LEU A 452 21.20 14.98 22.22
C LEU A 452 20.16 15.95 21.62
N PRO A 453 20.38 17.28 21.57
CA PRO A 453 19.43 18.20 20.93
C PRO A 453 19.16 17.88 19.46
N ALA A 454 20.19 17.57 18.68
CA ALA A 454 20.06 17.20 17.27
C ALA A 454 19.34 15.86 17.11
N ILE A 455 19.64 14.88 17.97
CA ILE A 455 18.96 13.58 17.99
C ILE A 455 17.48 13.76 18.31
N LEU A 456 17.14 14.51 19.36
CA LEU A 456 15.76 14.77 19.73
C LEU A 456 15.01 15.53 18.63
N LEU A 457 15.64 16.53 18.01
CA LEU A 457 15.05 17.22 16.86
C LEU A 457 14.77 16.24 15.72
N LEU A 458 15.72 15.39 15.39
CA LEU A 458 15.53 14.37 14.35
C LEU A 458 14.40 13.40 14.69
N LEU A 459 14.30 12.96 15.94
CA LEU A 459 13.30 11.99 16.35
C LEU A 459 11.88 12.58 16.49
N ILE A 460 11.74 13.91 16.76
CA ILE A 460 10.43 14.54 16.99
C ILE A 460 9.75 15.00 15.69
N VAL A 461 10.48 15.26 14.62
CA VAL A 461 9.93 15.86 13.38
C VAL A 461 8.83 15.00 12.77
N ALA A 462 9.04 13.69 12.64
CA ALA A 462 8.04 12.80 12.03
C ALA A 462 6.78 12.65 12.90
N PRO A 463 6.87 12.36 14.23
CA PRO A 463 5.69 12.32 15.10
C PRO A 463 4.89 13.62 15.10
N LEU A 464 5.57 14.77 15.17
CA LEU A 464 4.93 16.07 15.16
C LEU A 464 4.20 16.37 13.84
N ALA A 465 4.86 16.05 12.72
CA ALA A 465 4.26 16.21 11.39
C ALA A 465 3.05 15.29 11.21
N ASP A 466 3.15 14.04 11.67
CA ASP A 466 2.06 13.07 11.59
C ASP A 466 0.89 13.48 12.48
N HIS A 467 1.11 13.94 13.71
CA HIS A 467 0.04 14.43 14.57
C HIS A 467 -0.73 15.59 13.91
N ARG A 468 -0.01 16.57 13.32
CA ARG A 468 -0.65 17.70 12.62
C ARG A 468 -1.41 17.29 11.38
N ARG A 469 -0.90 16.31 10.62
CA ARG A 469 -1.48 15.84 9.37
C ARG A 469 -2.69 14.94 9.60
N LEU A 470 -2.56 13.99 10.52
CA LEU A 470 -3.55 12.94 10.77
C LEU A 470 -4.66 13.41 11.72
N ARG A 471 -4.40 14.45 12.52
CA ARG A 471 -5.34 15.03 13.50
C ARG A 471 -6.00 13.95 14.38
N PRO A 472 -5.22 13.11 15.07
CA PRO A 472 -5.76 12.06 15.91
C PRO A 472 -6.59 12.64 17.05
N GLN A 473 -7.54 11.87 17.57
CA GLN A 473 -8.28 12.20 18.79
C GLN A 473 -7.42 11.90 20.05
N LEU A 474 -6.18 12.42 20.05
CA LEU A 474 -5.18 12.24 21.09
C LEU A 474 -4.42 13.55 21.34
N SER A 475 -4.05 13.81 22.56
CA SER A 475 -3.11 14.89 22.86
C SER A 475 -1.74 14.59 22.22
N LEU A 476 -1.00 15.64 21.91
CA LEU A 476 0.32 15.53 21.26
C LEU A 476 1.28 14.63 22.06
N LEU A 477 1.33 14.77 23.38
CA LEU A 477 2.22 14.00 24.24
C LEU A 477 1.86 12.51 24.24
N VAL A 478 0.57 12.18 24.34
CA VAL A 478 0.09 10.78 24.26
C VAL A 478 0.40 10.18 22.90
N PHE A 479 0.17 10.93 21.81
CA PHE A 479 0.47 10.48 20.46
C PHE A 479 1.97 10.20 20.26
N ILE A 480 2.85 11.10 20.72
CA ILE A 480 4.32 10.91 20.65
C ILE A 480 4.76 9.70 21.47
N GLY A 481 4.19 9.52 22.67
CA GLY A 481 4.47 8.36 23.53
C GLY A 481 4.10 7.04 22.86
N LEU A 482 2.89 6.94 22.30
CA LEU A 482 2.44 5.76 21.54
C LEU A 482 3.27 5.52 20.28
N TYR A 483 3.62 6.59 19.58
CA TYR A 483 4.48 6.54 18.39
C TYR A 483 5.86 5.96 18.73
N GLY A 484 6.46 6.41 19.83
CA GLY A 484 7.73 5.89 20.32
C GLY A 484 7.63 4.41 20.72
N LEU A 485 6.62 4.02 21.50
CA LEU A 485 6.39 2.65 21.94
C LEU A 485 6.17 1.69 20.77
N GLU A 486 5.35 2.08 19.78
CA GLU A 486 5.15 1.33 18.55
C GLU A 486 6.49 0.99 17.88
N LEU A 487 7.34 2.02 17.70
CA LEU A 487 8.57 1.86 16.95
C LEU A 487 9.69 1.18 17.75
N VAL A 488 9.71 1.31 19.07
CA VAL A 488 10.58 0.50 19.94
C VAL A 488 10.21 -0.98 19.80
N ALA A 489 8.93 -1.33 19.89
CA ALA A 489 8.48 -2.72 19.70
C ALA A 489 8.86 -3.24 18.30
N TYR A 490 8.68 -2.42 17.26
CA TYR A 490 9.08 -2.75 15.90
C TYR A 490 10.59 -3.00 15.79
N GLN A 491 11.43 -2.14 16.37
CA GLN A 491 12.90 -2.29 16.36
C GLN A 491 13.36 -3.57 17.08
N VAL A 492 12.77 -3.88 18.24
CA VAL A 492 13.06 -5.13 18.97
C VAL A 492 12.76 -6.34 18.07
N GLY A 493 11.62 -6.33 17.38
CA GLY A 493 11.28 -7.36 16.40
C GLY A 493 12.28 -7.44 15.26
N LEU A 494 12.62 -6.29 14.66
CA LEU A 494 13.58 -6.18 13.57
C LEU A 494 14.95 -6.76 13.93
N TRP A 495 15.48 -6.42 15.11
CA TRP A 495 16.75 -6.93 15.56
C TRP A 495 16.70 -8.44 15.85
N ARG A 496 15.56 -8.93 16.40
CA ARG A 496 15.31 -10.36 16.55
C ARG A 496 15.32 -11.07 15.19
N GLY A 497 14.63 -10.53 14.17
CA GLY A 497 14.62 -11.06 12.82
C GLY A 497 16.02 -11.05 12.17
N CYS A 498 16.74 -9.94 12.29
CA CYS A 498 18.13 -9.83 11.81
C CYS A 498 19.05 -10.89 12.43
N ARG A 499 18.95 -11.11 13.74
CA ARG A 499 19.71 -12.14 14.45
C ARG A 499 19.34 -13.55 14.00
N GLN A 500 18.04 -13.85 13.88
CA GLN A 500 17.54 -15.17 13.45
C GLN A 500 17.96 -15.51 12.02
N ARG A 501 17.95 -14.52 11.12
CA ARG A 501 18.31 -14.68 9.70
C ARG A 501 19.78 -14.36 9.41
N ARG A 502 20.57 -14.02 10.42
CA ARG A 502 22.00 -13.67 10.29
C ARG A 502 22.24 -12.61 9.20
N THR A 503 21.42 -11.58 9.16
CA THR A 503 21.49 -10.49 8.17
C THR A 503 21.34 -9.11 8.81
N LEU A 504 22.09 -8.13 8.30
CA LEU A 504 21.95 -6.73 8.71
C LEU A 504 21.30 -5.87 7.61
N ARG A 505 20.83 -6.47 6.52
CA ARG A 505 20.24 -5.75 5.38
C ARG A 505 19.16 -4.74 5.78
N PRO A 506 18.21 -5.08 6.68
CA PRO A 506 17.19 -4.11 7.09
C PRO A 506 17.75 -2.87 7.81
N LEU A 507 18.90 -3.02 8.47
CA LEU A 507 19.57 -1.94 9.20
C LEU A 507 20.53 -1.12 8.32
N LEU A 508 20.89 -1.63 7.14
CA LEU A 508 21.84 -1.00 6.21
C LEU A 508 21.12 -0.60 4.91
N PRO A 509 20.42 0.56 4.87
CA PRO A 509 19.72 1.01 3.67
C PRO A 509 20.71 1.37 2.56
N ARG A 510 20.26 1.29 1.30
CA ARG A 510 20.97 1.92 0.18
C ARG A 510 20.85 3.44 0.31
N LEU A 511 21.97 4.11 0.50
CA LEU A 511 22.01 5.56 0.62
C LEU A 511 22.05 6.18 -0.77
N ILE A 512 21.13 7.09 -1.04
CA ILE A 512 21.11 7.87 -2.27
C ILE A 512 21.21 9.35 -1.90
N TRP A 513 22.26 10.01 -2.40
CA TRP A 513 22.40 11.45 -2.26
C TRP A 513 21.41 12.14 -3.20
N ARG A 514 20.50 12.90 -2.65
CA ARG A 514 19.64 13.76 -3.45
C ARG A 514 20.49 14.93 -3.94
N ARG A 515 20.65 14.99 -5.28
CA ARG A 515 21.37 16.08 -5.96
C ARG A 515 20.50 17.32 -6.01
#